data_51fd99f2431857040d68ed8fb22debde
#
_entry.id   51fd99f2431857040d68ed8fb22debde
#
_cell.length_a   1.000
_cell.length_b   1.000
_cell.length_c   1.000
_cell.angle_alpha   90.00
_cell.angle_beta   90.00
_cell.angle_gamma   90.00
#
_symmetry.space_group_name_H-M   'P 1'
#
loop_
_entity.id
_entity.type
_entity.pdbx_description
1 polymer ?
#
loop_
_entity_poly.entity_id
_entity_poly.type
_entity_poly.pdbx_seq_one_letter_code
_entity_poly.pdbx_strand_id
1 'polypeptide(L)'
;MGSVIQLKTKINNAYLDLRNSVEHKLELVEDKIKNKLKSDVSLVEKMTTYNLSTGGKRLRALITLGSAKLCGYSKGGRDINLAACVELIHAATLMHDDVLDNGEIRRGKKTPRSIWGNNASILVGDYLLSRCFEMMVEDGNIEILKLLSSTSAQIAQGEVLQLQHKSEVDIIEETYLKIITSKTASLFSASSRVGAILGQQEEKIKDALDSYGKNLGITFQIADDTLDYNSQIQKFGKKIGNDFFEGKITLPVIILNQKCNSSEKINLKKLFTKEHRNENEFKFILDLIVKYNVISECYKKADYFISLASNSLNVIKDCEEKNILKKLTSFSIERSF
;
A
#
# COMPACT_ATOMS: atom_id res chain seq x y z
N MET A 1 6.12 -27.32 -12.87
CA MET A 1 6.38 -27.27 -11.42
C MET A 1 7.73 -26.59 -11.06
N GLY A 2 8.82 -26.83 -11.79
CA GLY A 2 10.13 -26.25 -11.47
C GLY A 2 10.24 -24.70 -11.56
N SER A 3 9.54 -24.06 -12.51
CA SER A 3 9.58 -22.59 -12.69
C SER A 3 8.89 -21.82 -11.56
N VAL A 4 7.80 -22.35 -11.00
CA VAL A 4 7.04 -21.72 -9.91
C VAL A 4 7.81 -21.79 -8.58
N ILE A 5 8.53 -22.88 -8.34
CA ILE A 5 9.37 -23.05 -7.15
C ILE A 5 10.60 -22.13 -7.22
N GLN A 6 11.23 -22.01 -8.39
CA GLN A 6 12.35 -21.07 -8.58
C GLN A 6 11.93 -19.60 -8.46
N LEU A 7 10.72 -19.25 -8.94
CA LEU A 7 10.15 -17.91 -8.72
C LEU A 7 9.90 -17.64 -7.25
N LYS A 8 9.22 -18.52 -6.51
CA LYS A 8 9.00 -18.34 -5.05
C LYS A 8 10.30 -18.15 -4.26
N THR A 9 11.37 -18.82 -4.64
CA THR A 9 12.69 -18.69 -3.99
C THR A 9 13.33 -17.33 -4.31
N LYS A 10 13.22 -16.82 -5.55
CA LYS A 10 13.70 -15.49 -5.93
C LYS A 10 12.93 -14.33 -5.27
N ILE A 11 11.64 -14.48 -5.09
CA ILE A 11 10.71 -13.50 -4.53
C ILE A 11 11.00 -13.21 -3.06
N ASN A 12 11.19 -14.26 -2.30
CA ASN A 12 11.54 -14.13 -0.88
C ASN A 12 12.89 -13.41 -0.72
N ASN A 13 13.79 -13.53 -1.71
CA ASN A 13 15.12 -12.95 -1.63
C ASN A 13 15.10 -11.41 -1.71
N ALA A 14 14.34 -10.78 -2.64
CA ALA A 14 14.38 -9.31 -2.80
C ALA A 14 13.89 -8.55 -1.55
N TYR A 15 12.79 -9.01 -0.94
CA TYR A 15 12.31 -8.45 0.33
C TYR A 15 13.29 -8.74 1.47
N LEU A 16 13.83 -9.95 1.53
CA LEU A 16 14.80 -10.35 2.55
C LEU A 16 16.12 -9.61 2.37
N ASP A 17 16.60 -9.42 1.14
CA ASP A 17 17.82 -8.66 0.85
C ASP A 17 17.67 -7.22 1.40
N LEU A 18 16.54 -6.55 1.12
CA LEU A 18 16.27 -5.21 1.65
C LEU A 18 16.19 -5.22 3.18
N ARG A 19 15.42 -6.14 3.76
CA ARG A 19 15.26 -6.26 5.19
C ARG A 19 16.59 -6.48 5.89
N ASN A 20 17.37 -7.45 5.43
CA ASN A 20 18.68 -7.79 6.00
C ASN A 20 19.64 -6.60 5.92
N SER A 21 19.59 -5.83 4.83
CA SER A 21 20.46 -4.67 4.63
C SER A 21 20.24 -3.54 5.64
N VAL A 22 19.07 -3.51 6.32
CA VAL A 22 18.66 -2.48 7.29
C VAL A 22 18.05 -3.06 8.57
N GLU A 23 18.26 -4.35 8.86
CA GLU A 23 17.59 -5.10 9.93
C GLU A 23 17.68 -4.42 11.29
N HIS A 24 18.89 -4.08 11.73
CA HIS A 24 19.10 -3.41 13.02
C HIS A 24 18.33 -2.06 13.10
N LYS A 25 18.29 -1.28 12.02
CA LYS A 25 17.52 -0.03 12.01
C LYS A 25 16.02 -0.27 12.04
N LEU A 26 15.55 -1.34 11.42
CA LEU A 26 14.13 -1.73 11.46
C LEU A 26 13.69 -2.10 12.89
N GLU A 27 14.51 -2.79 13.66
CA GLU A 27 14.25 -3.05 15.08
C GLU A 27 14.14 -1.75 15.89
N LEU A 28 15.06 -0.80 15.64
CA LEU A 28 15.00 0.52 16.28
C LEU A 28 13.76 1.33 15.87
N VAL A 29 13.25 1.16 14.63
CA VAL A 29 11.97 1.75 14.21
C VAL A 29 10.81 1.19 15.03
N GLU A 30 10.74 -0.13 15.25
CA GLU A 30 9.70 -0.74 16.06
C GLU A 30 9.73 -0.25 17.51
N ASP A 31 10.92 -0.14 18.08
CA ASP A 31 11.07 0.37 19.45
C ASP A 31 10.75 1.87 19.53
N LYS A 32 11.12 2.66 18.51
CA LYS A 32 10.73 4.08 18.41
C LYS A 32 9.21 4.24 18.39
N ILE A 33 8.52 3.43 17.57
CA ILE A 33 7.06 3.44 17.50
C ILE A 33 6.46 3.10 18.87
N LYS A 34 6.87 2.00 19.50
CA LYS A 34 6.39 1.58 20.82
C LYS A 34 6.55 2.69 21.87
N ASN A 35 7.72 3.36 21.89
CA ASN A 35 8.00 4.41 22.85
C ASN A 35 7.16 5.68 22.61
N LYS A 36 6.93 6.06 21.34
CA LYS A 36 6.13 7.24 20.99
C LYS A 36 4.63 7.05 21.21
N LEU A 37 4.17 5.80 21.30
CA LEU A 37 2.76 5.48 21.51
C LEU A 37 2.38 5.21 22.98
N LYS A 38 3.31 5.35 23.92
CA LYS A 38 2.99 5.32 25.35
C LYS A 38 2.00 6.44 25.68
N SER A 39 0.98 6.10 26.47
CA SER A 39 -0.09 7.02 26.86
C SER A 39 -0.61 6.66 28.24
N ASP A 40 -0.98 7.67 29.03
CA ASP A 40 -1.65 7.51 30.32
C ASP A 40 -3.12 7.06 30.15
N VAL A 41 -3.65 7.14 28.91
CA VAL A 41 -4.98 6.65 28.57
C VAL A 41 -4.90 5.17 28.22
N SER A 42 -5.34 4.30 29.12
CA SER A 42 -5.18 2.84 28.98
C SER A 42 -5.79 2.25 27.70
N LEU A 43 -6.88 2.84 27.19
CA LEU A 43 -7.49 2.40 25.93
C LEU A 43 -6.59 2.67 24.73
N VAL A 44 -5.96 3.85 24.68
CA VAL A 44 -4.99 4.22 23.61
C VAL A 44 -3.84 3.23 23.60
N GLU A 45 -3.24 2.95 24.78
CA GLU A 45 -2.11 2.02 24.90
C GLU A 45 -2.48 0.60 24.46
N LYS A 46 -3.65 0.09 24.89
CA LYS A 46 -4.15 -1.23 24.48
C LYS A 46 -4.36 -1.33 22.97
N MET A 47 -5.02 -0.35 22.36
CA MET A 47 -5.33 -0.37 20.95
C MET A 47 -4.08 -0.21 20.07
N THR A 48 -3.15 0.69 20.42
CA THR A 48 -1.92 0.88 19.69
C THR A 48 -1.02 -0.34 19.78
N THR A 49 -0.87 -0.95 20.96
CA THR A 49 -0.14 -2.20 21.16
C THR A 49 -0.75 -3.34 20.35
N TYR A 50 -2.08 -3.47 20.37
CA TYR A 50 -2.78 -4.46 19.56
C TYR A 50 -2.52 -4.26 18.06
N ASN A 51 -2.68 -3.02 17.55
CA ASN A 51 -2.43 -2.70 16.14
C ASN A 51 -0.99 -3.08 15.72
N LEU A 52 0.00 -2.72 16.52
CA LEU A 52 1.40 -3.10 16.28
C LEU A 52 1.60 -4.61 16.26
N SER A 53 0.90 -5.35 17.14
CA SER A 53 0.98 -6.82 17.24
C SER A 53 0.35 -7.55 16.05
N THR A 54 -0.47 -6.89 15.23
CA THR A 54 -1.06 -7.50 14.03
C THR A 54 -0.04 -7.78 12.94
N GLY A 55 1.18 -7.31 13.15
CA GLY A 55 2.32 -7.55 12.26
C GLY A 55 2.22 -6.79 10.95
N GLY A 56 3.12 -7.13 10.04
CA GLY A 56 3.19 -6.55 8.71
C GLY A 56 4.61 -6.62 8.18
N LYS A 57 4.77 -6.46 6.88
CA LYS A 57 6.09 -6.50 6.23
C LYS A 57 6.90 -5.21 6.45
N ARG A 58 6.32 -4.18 7.08
CA ARG A 58 6.97 -2.86 7.29
C ARG A 58 7.60 -2.29 6.02
N LEU A 59 6.94 -2.50 4.89
CA LEU A 59 7.53 -2.21 3.57
C LEU A 59 7.86 -0.73 3.39
N ARG A 60 7.04 0.16 3.92
CA ARG A 60 7.27 1.62 3.81
C ARG A 60 8.47 2.06 4.64
N ALA A 61 8.61 1.55 5.87
CA ALA A 61 9.80 1.76 6.68
C ALA A 61 11.05 1.22 6.00
N LEU A 62 10.98 0.00 5.43
CA LEU A 62 12.09 -0.60 4.68
C LEU A 62 12.52 0.25 3.49
N ILE A 63 11.55 0.81 2.75
CA ILE A 63 11.84 1.72 1.62
C ILE A 63 12.49 3.00 2.12
N THR A 64 12.01 3.58 3.21
CA THR A 64 12.62 4.80 3.80
C THR A 64 14.06 4.55 4.20
N LEU A 65 14.32 3.46 4.94
CA LEU A 65 15.66 3.08 5.40
C LEU A 65 16.59 2.71 4.22
N GLY A 66 16.07 1.93 3.27
CA GLY A 66 16.83 1.51 2.08
C GLY A 66 17.19 2.68 1.17
N SER A 67 16.27 3.63 0.97
CA SER A 67 16.52 4.85 0.19
C SER A 67 17.49 5.78 0.89
N ALA A 68 17.38 5.91 2.22
CA ALA A 68 18.35 6.68 3.01
C ALA A 68 19.77 6.08 2.90
N LYS A 69 19.89 4.76 3.00
CA LYS A 69 21.15 4.03 2.82
C LYS A 69 21.70 4.23 1.41
N LEU A 70 20.88 4.07 0.35
CA LEU A 70 21.25 4.33 -1.03
C LEU A 70 21.82 5.73 -1.23
N CYS A 71 21.26 6.72 -0.54
CA CYS A 71 21.69 8.12 -0.60
C CYS A 71 22.83 8.45 0.36
N GLY A 72 23.47 7.47 0.97
CA GLY A 72 24.64 7.63 1.83
C GLY A 72 24.34 8.12 3.26
N TYR A 73 23.08 8.17 3.68
CA TYR A 73 22.73 8.55 5.05
C TYR A 73 23.04 7.37 6.01
N SER A 74 24.02 7.57 6.87
CA SER A 74 24.53 6.50 7.75
C SER A 74 24.49 6.82 9.24
N LYS A 75 24.38 8.11 9.63
CA LYS A 75 24.49 8.54 11.04
C LYS A 75 23.33 9.47 11.41
N GLY A 76 22.98 9.47 12.71
CA GLY A 76 22.08 10.46 13.31
C GLY A 76 20.66 10.00 13.64
N GLY A 77 20.21 8.82 13.18
CA GLY A 77 18.93 8.22 13.59
C GLY A 77 17.65 8.90 13.08
N ARG A 78 17.75 9.96 12.24
CA ARG A 78 16.59 10.61 11.63
C ARG A 78 15.85 9.70 10.68
N ASP A 79 16.55 8.81 9.98
CA ASP A 79 15.97 7.77 9.12
C ASP A 79 15.05 6.82 9.91
N ILE A 80 15.44 6.47 11.14
CA ILE A 80 14.63 5.65 12.06
C ILE A 80 13.37 6.42 12.48
N ASN A 81 13.52 7.70 12.87
CA ASN A 81 12.40 8.55 13.26
C ASN A 81 11.38 8.70 12.12
N LEU A 82 11.86 8.97 10.90
CA LEU A 82 11.01 9.21 9.74
C LEU A 82 10.41 7.92 9.17
N ALA A 83 11.11 6.80 9.23
CA ALA A 83 10.54 5.49 8.94
C ALA A 83 9.40 5.14 9.92
N ALA A 84 9.54 5.50 11.21
CA ALA A 84 8.47 5.37 12.19
C ALA A 84 7.28 6.29 11.85
N CYS A 85 7.51 7.56 11.46
CA CYS A 85 6.46 8.48 11.01
C CYS A 85 5.63 7.88 9.86
N VAL A 86 6.30 7.37 8.83
CA VAL A 86 5.63 6.77 7.65
C VAL A 86 4.77 5.56 8.05
N GLU A 87 5.26 4.70 8.94
CA GLU A 87 4.47 3.56 9.44
C GLU A 87 3.30 4.00 10.33
N LEU A 88 3.43 5.09 11.10
CA LEU A 88 2.34 5.64 11.90
C LEU A 88 1.25 6.26 11.02
N ILE A 89 1.60 7.00 9.96
CA ILE A 89 0.63 7.47 8.97
C ILE A 89 -0.12 6.27 8.39
N HIS A 90 0.59 5.23 7.96
CA HIS A 90 -0.04 4.03 7.42
C HIS A 90 -0.93 3.30 8.44
N ALA A 91 -0.49 3.19 9.69
CA ALA A 91 -1.29 2.54 10.74
C ALA A 91 -2.58 3.32 11.03
N ALA A 92 -2.53 4.65 11.05
CA ALA A 92 -3.69 5.50 11.22
C ALA A 92 -4.69 5.35 10.07
N THR A 93 -4.21 5.39 8.81
CA THR A 93 -5.08 5.21 7.64
C THR A 93 -5.75 3.84 7.66
N LEU A 94 -5.03 2.76 8.04
CA LEU A 94 -5.64 1.44 8.17
C LEU A 94 -6.74 1.38 9.24
N MET A 95 -6.61 2.10 10.36
CA MET A 95 -7.65 2.15 11.39
C MET A 95 -8.90 2.87 10.90
N HIS A 96 -8.74 3.94 10.11
CA HIS A 96 -9.85 4.68 9.49
C HIS A 96 -10.49 3.85 8.37
N ASP A 97 -9.70 3.21 7.50
CA ASP A 97 -10.18 2.33 6.45
C ASP A 97 -11.03 1.17 7.00
N ASP A 98 -10.58 0.53 8.10
CA ASP A 98 -11.33 -0.55 8.74
C ASP A 98 -12.73 -0.07 9.19
N VAL A 99 -12.90 1.20 9.57
CA VAL A 99 -14.20 1.78 9.91
C VAL A 99 -15.03 2.04 8.66
N LEU A 100 -14.45 2.65 7.64
CA LEU A 100 -15.13 2.99 6.39
C LEU A 100 -15.62 1.75 5.63
N ASP A 101 -14.77 0.71 5.59
CA ASP A 101 -15.04 -0.55 4.89
C ASP A 101 -15.83 -1.57 5.74
N ASN A 102 -16.20 -1.21 6.97
CA ASN A 102 -16.80 -2.16 7.93
C ASN A 102 -15.96 -3.43 8.13
N GLY A 103 -14.64 -3.34 8.02
CA GLY A 103 -13.71 -4.46 8.10
C GLY A 103 -13.73 -5.16 9.47
N GLU A 104 -13.98 -6.46 9.49
CA GLU A 104 -14.00 -7.25 10.73
C GLU A 104 -12.67 -7.96 11.00
N ILE A 105 -12.00 -8.39 9.94
CA ILE A 105 -10.77 -9.18 10.01
C ILE A 105 -9.71 -8.57 9.11
N ARG A 106 -8.50 -8.37 9.66
CA ARG A 106 -7.32 -7.95 8.93
C ARG A 106 -6.14 -8.85 9.29
N ARG A 107 -5.48 -9.45 8.29
CA ARG A 107 -4.34 -10.38 8.50
C ARG A 107 -4.66 -11.53 9.45
N GLY A 108 -5.90 -12.06 9.38
CA GLY A 108 -6.36 -13.16 10.22
C GLY A 108 -6.68 -12.81 11.68
N LYS A 109 -6.59 -11.52 12.07
CA LYS A 109 -6.99 -11.02 13.39
C LYS A 109 -8.18 -10.08 13.27
N LYS A 110 -8.98 -9.96 14.34
CA LYS A 110 -10.06 -8.96 14.41
C LYS A 110 -9.49 -7.55 14.26
N THR A 111 -10.22 -6.67 13.57
CA THR A 111 -9.82 -5.26 13.48
C THR A 111 -10.05 -4.53 14.80
N PRO A 112 -9.34 -3.41 15.08
CA PRO A 112 -9.63 -2.58 16.25
C PRO A 112 -11.11 -2.16 16.33
N ARG A 113 -11.75 -1.84 15.19
CA ARG A 113 -13.17 -1.49 15.17
C ARG A 113 -14.09 -2.64 15.62
N SER A 114 -13.78 -3.88 15.27
CA SER A 114 -14.59 -5.03 15.69
C SER A 114 -14.43 -5.36 17.17
N ILE A 115 -13.36 -4.88 17.83
CA ILE A 115 -13.11 -5.12 19.25
C ILE A 115 -13.60 -3.95 20.12
N TRP A 116 -13.29 -2.71 19.71
CA TRP A 116 -13.51 -1.48 20.51
C TRP A 116 -14.50 -0.49 19.89
N GLY A 117 -15.04 -0.80 18.72
CA GLY A 117 -16.01 0.04 18.00
C GLY A 117 -15.40 1.15 17.17
N ASN A 118 -16.26 1.79 16.35
CA ASN A 118 -15.87 2.78 15.37
C ASN A 118 -15.25 4.02 16.01
N ASN A 119 -15.89 4.58 17.06
CA ASN A 119 -15.44 5.81 17.71
C ASN A 119 -14.03 5.68 18.27
N ALA A 120 -13.73 4.56 18.94
CA ALA A 120 -12.39 4.31 19.47
C ALA A 120 -11.34 4.19 18.33
N SER A 121 -11.70 3.52 17.24
CA SER A 121 -10.78 3.37 16.09
C SER A 121 -10.47 4.69 15.41
N ILE A 122 -11.47 5.55 15.21
CA ILE A 122 -11.27 6.89 14.65
C ILE A 122 -10.34 7.71 15.55
N LEU A 123 -10.68 7.83 16.84
CA LEU A 123 -9.91 8.64 17.79
C LEU A 123 -8.47 8.16 17.99
N VAL A 124 -8.25 6.84 18.01
CA VAL A 124 -6.88 6.33 18.09
C VAL A 124 -6.13 6.48 16.79
N GLY A 125 -6.79 6.42 15.62
CA GLY A 125 -6.22 6.80 14.33
C GLY A 125 -5.74 8.27 14.33
N ASP A 126 -6.57 9.18 14.84
CA ASP A 126 -6.21 10.62 14.98
C ASP A 126 -5.05 10.81 15.95
N TYR A 127 -5.01 10.03 17.05
CA TYR A 127 -3.88 10.04 17.98
C TYR A 127 -2.58 9.62 17.29
N LEU A 128 -2.58 8.56 16.46
CA LEU A 128 -1.40 8.14 15.69
C LEU A 128 -0.91 9.24 14.75
N LEU A 129 -1.82 9.90 14.04
CA LEU A 129 -1.46 11.04 13.16
C LEU A 129 -0.90 12.20 13.96
N SER A 130 -1.47 12.53 15.12
CA SER A 130 -0.96 13.59 15.99
C SER A 130 0.46 13.30 16.47
N ARG A 131 0.73 12.04 16.88
CA ARG A 131 2.09 11.63 17.24
C ARG A 131 3.07 11.73 16.06
N CYS A 132 2.61 11.42 14.86
CA CYS A 132 3.43 11.59 13.66
C CYS A 132 3.77 13.07 13.41
N PHE A 133 2.82 14.01 13.58
CA PHE A 133 3.10 15.44 13.46
C PHE A 133 4.14 15.92 14.51
N GLU A 134 4.02 15.50 15.76
CA GLU A 134 5.04 15.79 16.77
C GLU A 134 6.44 15.32 16.33
N MET A 135 6.54 14.09 15.83
CA MET A 135 7.80 13.51 15.38
C MET A 135 8.39 14.24 14.16
N MET A 136 7.55 14.73 13.24
CA MET A 136 7.99 15.53 12.10
C MET A 136 8.49 16.92 12.55
N VAL A 137 7.85 17.54 13.54
CA VAL A 137 8.29 18.81 14.12
C VAL A 137 9.60 18.62 14.88
N GLU A 138 9.75 17.55 15.66
CA GLU A 138 11.01 17.20 16.35
C GLU A 138 12.17 16.96 15.35
N ASP A 139 11.89 16.44 14.14
CA ASP A 139 12.90 16.27 13.09
C ASP A 139 13.44 17.64 12.59
N GLY A 140 12.63 18.67 12.62
CA GLY A 140 13.00 20.07 12.33
C GLY A 140 13.26 20.37 10.86
N ASN A 141 13.10 19.44 9.94
CA ASN A 141 13.30 19.68 8.51
C ASN A 141 11.98 20.09 7.83
N ILE A 142 11.90 21.35 7.39
CA ILE A 142 10.67 21.89 6.77
C ILE A 142 10.30 21.21 5.45
N GLU A 143 11.27 20.73 4.67
CA GLU A 143 11.02 20.00 3.42
C GLU A 143 10.34 18.66 3.70
N ILE A 144 10.79 17.93 4.72
CA ILE A 144 10.19 16.65 5.15
C ILE A 144 8.81 16.89 5.76
N LEU A 145 8.65 17.91 6.60
CA LEU A 145 7.34 18.28 7.18
C LEU A 145 6.33 18.59 6.07
N LYS A 146 6.72 19.38 5.08
CA LYS A 146 5.88 19.70 3.91
C LYS A 146 5.54 18.46 3.10
N LEU A 147 6.51 17.58 2.86
CA LEU A 147 6.31 16.33 2.10
C LEU A 147 5.29 15.43 2.80
N LEU A 148 5.50 15.09 4.06
CA LEU A 148 4.66 14.11 4.78
C LEU A 148 3.27 14.69 5.12
N SER A 149 3.15 15.98 5.45
CA SER A 149 1.84 16.61 5.66
C SER A 149 1.02 16.67 4.37
N SER A 150 1.64 17.05 3.24
CA SER A 150 0.98 17.02 1.92
C SER A 150 0.58 15.59 1.53
N THR A 151 1.41 14.59 1.83
CA THR A 151 1.11 13.18 1.58
C THR A 151 -0.10 12.73 2.40
N SER A 152 -0.19 13.11 3.67
CA SER A 152 -1.35 12.80 4.52
C SER A 152 -2.64 13.40 3.96
N ALA A 153 -2.59 14.65 3.48
CA ALA A 153 -3.72 15.28 2.82
C ALA A 153 -4.12 14.58 1.50
N GLN A 154 -3.13 14.17 0.70
CA GLN A 154 -3.37 13.42 -0.54
C GLN A 154 -4.04 12.06 -0.28
N ILE A 155 -3.63 11.33 0.76
CA ILE A 155 -4.24 10.07 1.14
C ILE A 155 -5.72 10.27 1.47
N ALA A 156 -6.04 11.26 2.31
CA ALA A 156 -7.42 11.59 2.66
C ALA A 156 -8.26 12.01 1.44
N GLN A 157 -7.70 12.82 0.54
CA GLN A 157 -8.36 13.19 -0.72
C GLN A 157 -8.60 11.96 -1.62
N GLY A 158 -7.66 11.03 -1.68
CA GLY A 158 -7.80 9.77 -2.43
C GLY A 158 -8.93 8.91 -1.90
N GLU A 159 -9.10 8.84 -0.59
CA GLU A 159 -10.19 8.12 0.08
C GLU A 159 -11.56 8.75 -0.24
N VAL A 160 -11.66 10.08 -0.13
CA VAL A 160 -12.88 10.81 -0.49
C VAL A 160 -13.22 10.63 -1.98
N LEU A 161 -12.20 10.65 -2.86
CA LEU A 161 -12.40 10.42 -4.29
C LEU A 161 -12.90 9.00 -4.58
N GLN A 162 -12.36 7.99 -3.88
CA GLN A 162 -12.84 6.61 -3.97
C GLN A 162 -14.29 6.48 -3.51
N LEU A 163 -14.63 7.13 -2.41
CA LEU A 163 -16.01 7.14 -1.89
C LEU A 163 -16.99 7.79 -2.88
N GLN A 164 -16.58 8.90 -3.51
CA GLN A 164 -17.39 9.59 -4.52
C GLN A 164 -17.73 8.70 -5.72
N HIS A 165 -16.80 7.84 -6.15
CA HIS A 165 -16.98 6.93 -7.30
C HIS A 165 -17.36 5.50 -6.90
N LYS A 166 -17.80 5.29 -5.66
CA LYS A 166 -18.24 3.98 -5.19
C LYS A 166 -19.43 3.51 -6.03
N SER A 167 -19.38 2.26 -6.51
CA SER A 167 -20.41 1.63 -7.35
C SER A 167 -20.61 2.24 -8.77
N GLU A 168 -19.76 3.16 -9.18
CA GLU A 168 -19.81 3.79 -10.51
C GLU A 168 -19.00 2.96 -11.54
N VAL A 169 -19.64 1.98 -12.17
CA VAL A 169 -18.98 1.01 -13.08
C VAL A 169 -18.37 1.68 -14.33
N ASP A 170 -18.85 2.86 -14.71
CA ASP A 170 -18.33 3.61 -15.86
C ASP A 170 -17.11 4.48 -15.54
N ILE A 171 -16.56 4.37 -14.34
CA ILE A 171 -15.32 5.06 -13.98
C ILE A 171 -14.20 4.69 -14.96
N ILE A 172 -13.46 5.69 -15.42
CA ILE A 172 -12.35 5.48 -16.35
C ILE A 172 -11.06 5.10 -15.61
N GLU A 173 -10.16 4.42 -16.32
CA GLU A 173 -8.88 3.96 -15.75
C GLU A 173 -8.05 5.13 -15.17
N GLU A 174 -8.09 6.32 -15.77
CA GLU A 174 -7.38 7.49 -15.28
C GLU A 174 -7.84 7.89 -13.87
N THR A 175 -9.14 7.88 -13.60
CA THR A 175 -9.70 8.16 -12.28
C THR A 175 -9.28 7.10 -11.26
N TYR A 176 -9.31 5.83 -11.65
CA TYR A 176 -8.79 4.74 -10.80
C TYR A 176 -7.31 4.95 -10.46
N LEU A 177 -6.47 5.25 -11.46
CA LEU A 177 -5.04 5.52 -11.23
C LEU A 177 -4.84 6.73 -10.32
N LYS A 178 -5.66 7.77 -10.43
CA LYS A 178 -5.64 8.93 -9.53
C LYS A 178 -5.97 8.52 -8.09
N ILE A 179 -7.00 7.70 -7.89
CA ILE A 179 -7.39 7.18 -6.57
C ILE A 179 -6.23 6.41 -5.94
N ILE A 180 -5.70 5.38 -6.61
CA ILE A 180 -4.64 4.54 -6.04
C ILE A 180 -3.31 5.28 -5.89
N THR A 181 -3.04 6.26 -6.76
CA THR A 181 -1.87 7.13 -6.61
C THR A 181 -1.98 7.95 -5.32
N SER A 182 -3.12 8.57 -5.07
CA SER A 182 -3.33 9.39 -3.89
C SER A 182 -3.41 8.55 -2.61
N LYS A 183 -4.25 7.51 -2.59
CA LYS A 183 -4.51 6.69 -1.40
C LYS A 183 -3.32 5.82 -1.00
N THR A 184 -2.63 5.21 -1.97
CA THR A 184 -1.60 4.19 -1.71
C THR A 184 -0.21 4.62 -2.13
N ALA A 185 -0.03 5.06 -3.38
CA ALA A 185 1.30 5.29 -3.94
C ALA A 185 1.98 6.56 -3.38
N SER A 186 1.22 7.56 -2.96
CA SER A 186 1.77 8.80 -2.37
C SER A 186 2.66 8.53 -1.15
N LEU A 187 2.26 7.60 -0.28
CA LEU A 187 3.06 7.26 0.90
C LEU A 187 4.31 6.43 0.56
N PHE A 188 4.26 5.60 -0.50
CA PHE A 188 5.46 4.93 -1.03
C PHE A 188 6.44 5.94 -1.64
N SER A 189 5.91 6.90 -2.40
CA SER A 189 6.66 8.03 -2.97
C SER A 189 7.36 8.82 -1.87
N ALA A 190 6.62 9.28 -0.88
CA ALA A 190 7.17 10.01 0.26
C ALA A 190 8.21 9.19 1.04
N SER A 191 7.97 7.87 1.24
CA SER A 191 8.92 6.97 1.91
C SER A 191 10.29 6.97 1.24
N SER A 192 10.32 6.91 -0.09
CA SER A 192 11.59 6.91 -0.84
C SER A 192 12.21 8.29 -0.94
N ARG A 193 11.41 9.35 -1.16
CA ARG A 193 11.89 10.74 -1.24
C ARG A 193 12.53 11.21 0.07
N VAL A 194 11.97 10.82 1.22
CA VAL A 194 12.56 11.08 2.55
C VAL A 194 14.01 10.61 2.62
N GLY A 195 14.32 9.42 2.07
CA GLY A 195 15.70 8.92 2.04
C GLY A 195 16.64 9.82 1.26
N ALA A 196 16.19 10.37 0.12
CA ALA A 196 17.00 11.32 -0.67
C ALA A 196 17.22 12.66 0.05
N ILE A 197 16.19 13.18 0.74
CA ILE A 197 16.29 14.40 1.53
C ILE A 197 17.28 14.22 2.68
N LEU A 198 17.21 13.09 3.38
CA LEU A 198 18.16 12.75 4.46
C LEU A 198 19.60 12.66 3.96
N GLY A 199 19.80 12.07 2.76
CA GLY A 199 21.11 12.02 2.10
C GLY A 199 21.54 13.33 1.45
N GLN A 200 20.79 14.42 1.62
CA GLN A 200 21.07 15.76 1.05
C GLN A 200 21.33 15.72 -0.46
N GLN A 201 20.57 14.87 -1.16
CA GLN A 201 20.74 14.68 -2.60
C GLN A 201 20.18 15.86 -3.41
N GLU A 202 20.70 16.03 -4.62
CA GLU A 202 20.17 16.99 -5.60
C GLU A 202 18.72 16.63 -6.01
N GLU A 203 17.97 17.61 -6.50
CA GLU A 203 16.54 17.43 -6.80
C GLU A 203 16.28 16.30 -7.80
N LYS A 204 17.16 16.11 -8.78
CA LYS A 204 17.09 15.02 -9.75
C LYS A 204 17.06 13.63 -9.08
N ILE A 205 17.80 13.41 -8.01
CA ILE A 205 17.81 12.15 -7.25
C ILE A 205 16.57 12.04 -6.38
N LYS A 206 16.12 13.15 -5.76
CA LYS A 206 14.88 13.21 -4.99
C LYS A 206 13.68 12.85 -5.88
N ASP A 207 13.60 13.41 -7.10
CA ASP A 207 12.53 13.13 -8.07
C ASP A 207 12.59 11.69 -8.59
N ALA A 208 13.78 11.15 -8.77
CA ALA A 208 13.97 9.76 -9.17
C ALA A 208 13.43 8.78 -8.11
N LEU A 209 13.73 9.02 -6.82
CA LEU A 209 13.23 8.22 -5.72
C LEU A 209 11.73 8.44 -5.48
N ASP A 210 11.22 9.66 -5.66
CA ASP A 210 9.78 9.96 -5.66
C ASP A 210 9.05 9.11 -6.72
N SER A 211 9.53 9.17 -7.97
CA SER A 211 8.98 8.38 -9.08
C SER A 211 9.08 6.88 -8.84
N TYR A 212 10.22 6.40 -8.30
CA TYR A 212 10.40 5.00 -7.93
C TYR A 212 9.32 4.55 -6.93
N GLY A 213 9.17 5.26 -5.81
CA GLY A 213 8.20 4.93 -4.78
C GLY A 213 6.77 5.01 -5.29
N LYS A 214 6.43 6.04 -6.06
CA LYS A 214 5.11 6.20 -6.68
C LYS A 214 4.74 5.01 -7.55
N ASN A 215 5.60 4.64 -8.50
CA ASN A 215 5.33 3.54 -9.43
C ASN A 215 5.31 2.17 -8.72
N LEU A 216 6.16 1.98 -7.71
CA LEU A 216 6.12 0.79 -6.85
C LEU A 216 4.78 0.69 -6.09
N GLY A 217 4.29 1.81 -5.55
CA GLY A 217 3.01 1.85 -4.83
C GLY A 217 1.80 1.59 -5.74
N ILE A 218 1.81 2.11 -6.98
CA ILE A 218 0.80 1.81 -8.00
C ILE A 218 0.81 0.32 -8.33
N THR A 219 1.99 -0.25 -8.61
CA THR A 219 2.14 -1.69 -8.87
C THR A 219 1.59 -2.52 -7.72
N PHE A 220 1.91 -2.12 -6.48
CA PHE A 220 1.47 -2.81 -5.28
C PHE A 220 -0.06 -2.85 -5.18
N GLN A 221 -0.73 -1.73 -5.47
CA GLN A 221 -2.19 -1.66 -5.41
C GLN A 221 -2.84 -2.43 -6.57
N ILE A 222 -2.35 -2.28 -7.80
CA ILE A 222 -2.87 -3.06 -8.94
C ILE A 222 -2.77 -4.57 -8.66
N ALA A 223 -1.65 -5.02 -8.09
CA ALA A 223 -1.49 -6.43 -7.74
C ALA A 223 -2.49 -6.87 -6.64
N ASP A 224 -2.72 -6.03 -5.63
CA ASP A 224 -3.66 -6.33 -4.54
C ASP A 224 -5.10 -6.43 -5.05
N ASP A 225 -5.54 -5.46 -5.84
CA ASP A 225 -6.87 -5.43 -6.48
C ASP A 225 -7.07 -6.63 -7.43
N THR A 226 -6.01 -7.00 -8.18
CA THR A 226 -6.04 -8.15 -9.08
C THR A 226 -6.18 -9.48 -8.33
N LEU A 227 -5.52 -9.59 -7.17
CA LEU A 227 -5.59 -10.78 -6.32
C LEU A 227 -6.99 -11.03 -5.78
N ASP A 228 -7.76 -9.97 -5.52
CA ASP A 228 -9.10 -10.08 -4.97
C ASP A 228 -10.11 -10.70 -5.96
N TYR A 229 -9.77 -10.73 -7.25
CA TYR A 229 -10.55 -11.38 -8.31
C TYR A 229 -9.86 -12.63 -8.91
N ASN A 230 -8.73 -13.08 -8.36
CA ASN A 230 -8.02 -14.24 -8.90
C ASN A 230 -8.52 -15.54 -8.28
N SER A 231 -9.42 -16.26 -8.98
CA SER A 231 -10.02 -17.52 -8.54
C SER A 231 -8.99 -18.64 -8.27
N GLN A 232 -7.79 -18.58 -8.82
CA GLN A 232 -6.74 -19.57 -8.54
C GLN A 232 -6.27 -19.49 -7.08
N ILE A 233 -6.32 -18.31 -6.46
CA ILE A 233 -5.91 -18.06 -5.07
C ILE A 233 -6.93 -18.63 -4.09
N GLN A 234 -8.21 -18.64 -4.45
CA GLN A 234 -9.27 -19.25 -3.64
C GLN A 234 -8.98 -20.75 -3.38
N LYS A 235 -8.36 -21.46 -4.33
CA LYS A 235 -7.94 -22.85 -4.17
C LYS A 235 -6.92 -23.06 -3.05
N PHE A 236 -6.25 -21.99 -2.60
CA PHE A 236 -5.30 -22.01 -1.47
C PHE A 236 -5.92 -21.52 -0.15
N GLY A 237 -7.28 -21.44 -0.07
CA GLY A 237 -8.01 -21.11 1.16
C GLY A 237 -8.04 -19.62 1.54
N LYS A 238 -7.61 -18.72 0.65
CA LYS A 238 -7.71 -17.27 0.87
C LYS A 238 -9.07 -16.76 0.41
N LYS A 239 -9.77 -16.00 1.27
CA LYS A 239 -11.03 -15.33 0.89
C LYS A 239 -10.73 -14.25 -0.14
N ILE A 240 -11.49 -14.20 -1.22
CA ILE A 240 -11.41 -13.22 -2.32
C ILE A 240 -12.77 -12.52 -2.48
N GLY A 241 -12.81 -11.42 -3.21
CA GLY A 241 -14.04 -10.71 -3.57
C GLY A 241 -14.43 -9.59 -2.61
N ASN A 242 -13.56 -9.18 -1.69
CA ASN A 242 -13.88 -8.09 -0.77
C ASN A 242 -14.28 -6.81 -1.51
N ASP A 243 -13.52 -6.41 -2.55
CA ASP A 243 -13.82 -5.24 -3.36
C ASP A 243 -15.19 -5.32 -4.02
N PHE A 244 -15.58 -6.51 -4.50
CA PHE A 244 -16.91 -6.73 -5.07
C PHE A 244 -18.00 -6.56 -4.03
N PHE A 245 -17.87 -7.19 -2.86
CA PHE A 245 -18.88 -7.11 -1.80
C PHE A 245 -19.00 -5.70 -1.21
N GLU A 246 -17.92 -4.94 -1.15
CA GLU A 246 -17.88 -3.55 -0.71
C GLU A 246 -18.36 -2.56 -1.79
N GLY A 247 -18.46 -3.00 -3.07
CA GLY A 247 -18.86 -2.16 -4.21
C GLY A 247 -17.75 -1.24 -4.69
N LYS A 248 -16.50 -1.57 -4.42
CA LYS A 248 -15.32 -0.87 -4.94
C LYS A 248 -15.10 -1.23 -6.40
N ILE A 249 -14.98 -0.22 -7.25
CA ILE A 249 -14.64 -0.42 -8.67
C ILE A 249 -13.14 -0.30 -8.82
N THR A 250 -12.50 -1.46 -8.98
CA THR A 250 -11.05 -1.58 -9.12
C THR A 250 -10.68 -2.00 -10.56
N LEU A 251 -9.39 -2.04 -10.87
CA LEU A 251 -8.91 -2.25 -12.24
C LEU A 251 -9.50 -3.50 -12.93
N PRO A 252 -9.67 -4.65 -12.27
CA PRO A 252 -10.31 -5.81 -12.87
C PRO A 252 -11.73 -5.52 -13.39
N VAL A 253 -12.53 -4.78 -12.62
CA VAL A 253 -13.90 -4.40 -13.01
C VAL A 253 -13.90 -3.39 -14.16
N ILE A 254 -12.99 -2.42 -14.15
CA ILE A 254 -12.84 -1.42 -15.21
C ILE A 254 -12.51 -2.11 -16.54
N ILE A 255 -11.50 -2.98 -16.56
CA ILE A 255 -11.12 -3.73 -17.76
C ILE A 255 -12.25 -4.65 -18.20
N LEU A 256 -12.93 -5.31 -17.25
CA LEU A 256 -14.08 -6.16 -17.56
C LEU A 256 -15.19 -5.34 -18.25
N ASN A 257 -15.56 -4.19 -17.70
CA ASN A 257 -16.59 -3.31 -18.29
C ASN A 257 -16.22 -2.84 -19.72
N GLN A 258 -14.95 -2.61 -20.00
CA GLN A 258 -14.49 -2.25 -21.36
C GLN A 258 -14.70 -3.41 -22.36
N LYS A 259 -14.50 -4.66 -21.93
CA LYS A 259 -14.53 -5.86 -22.78
C LYS A 259 -15.90 -6.53 -22.91
N CYS A 260 -16.79 -6.33 -21.96
CA CYS A 260 -18.15 -6.91 -21.95
C CYS A 260 -19.00 -6.44 -23.13
N ASN A 261 -19.89 -7.33 -23.61
CA ASN A 261 -20.96 -6.96 -24.55
C ASN A 261 -22.06 -6.13 -23.85
N SER A 262 -23.00 -5.58 -24.62
CA SER A 262 -24.04 -4.67 -24.10
C SER A 262 -24.90 -5.31 -22.99
N SER A 263 -25.29 -6.57 -23.14
CA SER A 263 -26.10 -7.29 -22.13
C SER A 263 -25.32 -7.51 -20.83
N GLU A 264 -24.04 -7.91 -20.93
CA GLU A 264 -23.15 -8.11 -19.78
C GLU A 264 -22.87 -6.80 -19.05
N LYS A 265 -22.67 -5.68 -19.78
CA LYS A 265 -22.51 -4.34 -19.18
C LYS A 265 -23.74 -3.92 -18.36
N ILE A 266 -24.93 -4.17 -18.87
CA ILE A 266 -26.17 -3.87 -18.13
C ILE A 266 -26.24 -4.68 -16.84
N ASN A 267 -25.88 -5.98 -16.90
CA ASN A 267 -25.85 -6.83 -15.71
C ASN A 267 -24.77 -6.39 -14.72
N LEU A 268 -23.59 -6.04 -15.20
CA LEU A 268 -22.49 -5.54 -14.38
C LEU A 268 -22.93 -4.28 -13.60
N LYS A 269 -23.53 -3.30 -14.28
CA LYS A 269 -24.08 -2.10 -13.63
C LYS A 269 -25.11 -2.43 -12.56
N LYS A 270 -26.08 -3.31 -12.89
CA LYS A 270 -27.10 -3.72 -11.92
C LYS A 270 -26.51 -4.38 -10.68
N LEU A 271 -25.45 -5.16 -10.82
CA LEU A 271 -24.80 -5.82 -9.68
C LEU A 271 -24.10 -4.81 -8.76
N PHE A 272 -23.37 -3.84 -9.31
CA PHE A 272 -22.64 -2.87 -8.49
C PHE A 272 -23.54 -1.78 -7.89
N THR A 273 -24.75 -1.54 -8.42
CA THR A 273 -25.72 -0.63 -7.80
C THR A 273 -26.49 -1.25 -6.63
N LYS A 274 -26.40 -2.54 -6.40
CA LYS A 274 -27.01 -3.20 -5.24
C LYS A 274 -26.31 -2.81 -3.95
N GLU A 275 -27.07 -2.66 -2.87
CA GLU A 275 -26.52 -2.48 -1.53
C GLU A 275 -25.85 -3.75 -1.01
N HIS A 276 -26.51 -4.90 -1.21
CA HIS A 276 -26.00 -6.21 -0.81
C HIS A 276 -25.79 -7.11 -2.03
N ARG A 277 -24.65 -7.80 -2.05
CA ARG A 277 -24.22 -8.72 -3.10
C ARG A 277 -23.96 -10.10 -2.51
N ASN A 278 -24.20 -11.16 -3.30
CA ASN A 278 -24.07 -12.55 -2.85
C ASN A 278 -23.01 -13.31 -3.64
N GLU A 279 -22.68 -14.51 -3.16
CA GLU A 279 -21.64 -15.37 -3.74
C GLU A 279 -21.96 -15.81 -5.18
N ASN A 280 -23.24 -16.00 -5.54
CA ASN A 280 -23.61 -16.37 -6.92
C ASN A 280 -23.34 -15.22 -7.89
N GLU A 281 -23.57 -14.00 -7.46
CA GLU A 281 -23.27 -12.79 -8.23
C GLU A 281 -21.77 -12.59 -8.38
N PHE A 282 -20.99 -12.86 -7.33
CA PHE A 282 -19.54 -12.84 -7.41
C PHE A 282 -19.00 -13.91 -8.36
N LYS A 283 -19.55 -15.13 -8.32
CA LYS A 283 -19.20 -16.20 -9.25
C LYS A 283 -19.44 -15.78 -10.71
N PHE A 284 -20.57 -15.13 -11.01
CA PHE A 284 -20.84 -14.60 -12.35
C PHE A 284 -19.76 -13.60 -12.79
N ILE A 285 -19.30 -12.72 -11.91
CA ILE A 285 -18.19 -11.79 -12.21
C ILE A 285 -16.89 -12.55 -12.48
N LEU A 286 -16.56 -13.57 -11.67
CA LEU A 286 -15.36 -14.39 -11.87
C LEU A 286 -15.40 -15.13 -13.22
N ASP A 287 -16.55 -15.65 -13.63
CA ASP A 287 -16.72 -16.32 -14.92
C ASP A 287 -16.45 -15.35 -16.09
N LEU A 288 -16.92 -14.10 -15.98
CA LEU A 288 -16.63 -13.07 -16.97
C LEU A 288 -15.16 -12.66 -16.98
N ILE A 289 -14.53 -12.53 -15.81
CA ILE A 289 -13.10 -12.21 -15.67
C ILE A 289 -12.25 -13.28 -16.36
N VAL A 290 -12.59 -14.55 -16.20
CA VAL A 290 -11.93 -15.65 -16.88
C VAL A 290 -12.20 -15.60 -18.40
N LYS A 291 -13.47 -15.43 -18.81
CA LYS A 291 -13.88 -15.35 -20.22
C LYS A 291 -13.09 -14.28 -21.00
N TYR A 292 -12.88 -13.11 -20.39
CA TYR A 292 -12.22 -11.97 -21.03
C TYR A 292 -10.73 -11.85 -20.72
N ASN A 293 -10.15 -12.83 -20.01
CA ASN A 293 -8.73 -12.86 -19.62
C ASN A 293 -8.27 -11.57 -18.91
N VAL A 294 -9.11 -11.04 -18.03
CA VAL A 294 -8.91 -9.74 -17.38
C VAL A 294 -7.67 -9.73 -16.48
N ILE A 295 -7.44 -10.81 -15.74
CA ILE A 295 -6.29 -10.93 -14.81
C ILE A 295 -4.95 -10.71 -15.53
N SER A 296 -4.80 -11.28 -16.74
CA SER A 296 -3.59 -11.09 -17.56
C SER A 296 -3.39 -9.62 -17.96
N GLU A 297 -4.48 -8.91 -18.28
CA GLU A 297 -4.39 -7.48 -18.62
C GLU A 297 -4.01 -6.62 -17.41
N CYS A 298 -4.54 -6.95 -16.23
CA CYS A 298 -4.14 -6.25 -14.99
C CYS A 298 -2.65 -6.42 -14.71
N TYR A 299 -2.10 -7.63 -14.88
CA TYR A 299 -0.67 -7.88 -14.68
C TYR A 299 0.20 -7.16 -15.72
N LYS A 300 -0.22 -7.06 -16.99
CA LYS A 300 0.49 -6.25 -17.99
C LYS A 300 0.59 -4.77 -17.57
N LYS A 301 -0.50 -4.23 -16.97
CA LYS A 301 -0.47 -2.87 -16.41
C LYS A 301 0.50 -2.76 -15.24
N ALA A 302 0.51 -3.73 -14.35
CA ALA A 302 1.45 -3.77 -13.24
C ALA A 302 2.92 -3.85 -13.73
N ASP A 303 3.22 -4.68 -14.74
CA ASP A 303 4.55 -4.79 -15.36
C ASP A 303 5.03 -3.47 -15.99
N TYR A 304 4.11 -2.69 -16.56
CA TYR A 304 4.42 -1.35 -17.05
C TYR A 304 4.91 -0.44 -15.92
N PHE A 305 4.23 -0.41 -14.77
CA PHE A 305 4.65 0.40 -13.62
C PHE A 305 5.91 -0.13 -12.95
N ILE A 306 6.15 -1.45 -12.92
CA ILE A 306 7.46 -2.03 -12.52
C ILE A 306 8.58 -1.47 -13.37
N SER A 307 8.39 -1.44 -14.69
CA SER A 307 9.39 -0.92 -15.62
C SER A 307 9.68 0.56 -15.35
N LEU A 308 8.63 1.36 -15.11
CA LEU A 308 8.79 2.77 -14.75
C LEU A 308 9.54 2.95 -13.43
N ALA A 309 9.19 2.17 -12.38
CA ALA A 309 9.88 2.21 -11.10
C ALA A 309 11.36 1.85 -11.24
N SER A 310 11.68 0.76 -11.94
CA SER A 310 13.06 0.34 -12.17
C SER A 310 13.86 1.39 -12.95
N ASN A 311 13.26 1.97 -13.99
CA ASN A 311 13.89 2.97 -14.84
C ASN A 311 14.15 4.30 -14.10
N SER A 312 13.30 4.68 -13.16
CA SER A 312 13.51 5.88 -12.35
C SER A 312 14.86 5.88 -11.63
N LEU A 313 15.35 4.70 -11.24
CA LEU A 313 16.64 4.56 -10.56
C LEU A 313 17.86 4.64 -11.49
N ASN A 314 17.70 4.73 -12.81
CA ASN A 314 18.83 4.72 -13.77
C ASN A 314 19.74 5.96 -13.64
N VAL A 315 19.24 7.06 -13.09
CA VAL A 315 20.04 8.28 -12.83
C VAL A 315 20.99 8.13 -11.63
N ILE A 316 20.78 7.12 -10.80
CA ILE A 316 21.61 6.84 -9.63
C ILE A 316 22.74 5.90 -10.05
N LYS A 317 23.96 6.16 -9.54
CA LYS A 317 25.14 5.32 -9.80
C LYS A 317 24.88 3.88 -9.34
N ASP A 318 25.44 2.92 -10.08
CA ASP A 318 25.31 1.50 -9.74
C ASP A 318 25.99 1.18 -8.41
N CYS A 319 25.23 0.55 -7.53
CA CYS A 319 25.64 0.06 -6.22
C CYS A 319 24.71 -1.07 -5.76
N GLU A 320 25.04 -1.72 -4.67
CA GLU A 320 24.28 -2.83 -4.11
C GLU A 320 22.87 -2.39 -3.70
N GLU A 321 22.75 -1.26 -3.02
CA GLU A 321 21.48 -0.69 -2.54
C GLU A 321 20.52 -0.41 -3.70
N LYS A 322 21.02 0.16 -4.80
CA LYS A 322 20.22 0.36 -6.02
C LYS A 322 19.70 -0.96 -6.57
N ASN A 323 20.55 -1.99 -6.62
CA ASN A 323 20.17 -3.30 -7.13
C ASN A 323 19.10 -3.97 -6.25
N ILE A 324 19.21 -3.82 -4.92
CA ILE A 324 18.20 -4.30 -3.98
C ILE A 324 16.84 -3.61 -4.22
N LEU A 325 16.82 -2.28 -4.35
CA LEU A 325 15.58 -1.53 -4.62
C LEU A 325 15.00 -1.87 -6.01
N LYS A 326 15.83 -2.08 -7.04
CA LYS A 326 15.37 -2.55 -8.35
C LYS A 326 14.71 -3.94 -8.27
N LYS A 327 15.30 -4.88 -7.55
CA LYS A 327 14.70 -6.21 -7.36
C LYS A 327 13.36 -6.14 -6.62
N LEU A 328 13.18 -5.17 -5.70
CA LEU A 328 11.95 -5.01 -4.94
C LEU A 328 10.75 -4.66 -5.83
N THR A 329 10.96 -4.07 -7.01
CA THR A 329 9.85 -3.68 -7.91
C THR A 329 9.03 -4.87 -8.37
N SER A 330 9.64 -6.02 -8.63
CA SER A 330 8.94 -7.26 -9.04
C SER A 330 8.28 -8.00 -7.87
N PHE A 331 8.69 -7.73 -6.64
CA PHE A 331 8.14 -8.37 -5.44
C PHE A 331 6.63 -8.21 -5.30
N SER A 332 6.06 -7.08 -5.74
CA SER A 332 4.63 -6.77 -5.61
C SER A 332 3.74 -7.73 -6.39
N ILE A 333 4.15 -8.17 -7.58
CA ILE A 333 3.40 -9.12 -8.43
C ILE A 333 3.68 -10.56 -8.00
N GLU A 334 4.93 -10.85 -7.72
CA GLU A 334 5.39 -12.22 -7.45
C GLU A 334 4.87 -12.79 -6.13
N ARG A 335 4.48 -11.95 -5.14
CA ARG A 335 3.78 -12.40 -3.92
C ARG A 335 2.38 -12.98 -4.19
N SER A 336 1.93 -12.88 -5.44
CA SER A 336 0.61 -13.30 -5.91
C SER A 336 0.55 -14.78 -6.33
N PHE A 337 1.69 -15.48 -6.33
CA PHE A 337 1.83 -16.87 -6.75
C PHE A 337 2.28 -17.78 -5.62
#